data_8fcc2815aea7d0a9c6e9e67eb151e0b3
#
_entry.id   8fcc2815aea7d0a9c6e9e67eb151e0b3
#
_cell.length_a   1.000
_cell.length_b   1.000
_cell.length_c   1.000
_cell.angle_alpha   90.00
_cell.angle_beta   90.00
_cell.angle_gamma   90.00
#
_symmetry.space_group_name_H-M   'P 1'
#
loop_
_entity.id
_entity.type
_entity.pdbx_description
1 polymer ?
#
loop_
_entity_poly.entity_id
_entity_poly.type
_entity_poly.pdbx_seq_one_letter_code
_entity_poly.pdbx_strand_id
1 'polypeptide(L)'
;MIYLAADHRGYQLKERIKEWLKEWRYEFQDMGAFEYNQDDDYPDFVHRAAQKVSENPEQDKAIILGGSGQGEAMVANRYKGIRAAVFYGPSFETGAPKSWRWESWLLVLGGGGSLGVAEGIIYEKFKEIIKMSREHNNSNVLSLGASFLHEKTAKGLIKLWFETSFSNEERHKRRIEKIDRS
;
A
#
# COMPACT_ATOMS: atom_id res chain seq x y z
N MET A 1 -16.28 5.05 1.12
CA MET A 1 -15.94 4.71 -0.28
C MET A 1 -14.47 4.39 -0.40
N ILE A 2 -14.08 3.49 -1.34
CA ILE A 2 -12.67 3.20 -1.65
C ILE A 2 -12.38 3.64 -3.07
N TYR A 3 -11.31 4.41 -3.26
CA TYR A 3 -10.86 4.87 -4.58
C TYR A 3 -9.62 4.11 -5.01
N LEU A 4 -9.57 3.67 -6.28
CA LEU A 4 -8.44 2.95 -6.85
C LEU A 4 -7.82 3.78 -7.96
N ALA A 5 -6.49 3.93 -7.95
CA ALA A 5 -5.76 4.55 -9.04
C ALA A 5 -4.43 3.83 -9.28
N ALA A 6 -4.03 3.72 -10.52
CA ALA A 6 -2.74 3.16 -10.90
C ALA A 6 -2.26 3.75 -12.23
N ASP A 7 -0.94 3.72 -12.43
CA ASP A 7 -0.32 3.80 -13.75
C ASP A 7 -0.24 2.41 -14.42
N HIS A 8 0.41 2.35 -15.57
CA HIS A 8 0.64 1.10 -16.30
C HIS A 8 1.35 0.02 -15.47
N ARG A 9 2.26 0.40 -14.53
CA ARG A 9 2.98 -0.57 -13.69
C ARG A 9 2.11 -1.18 -12.61
N GLY A 10 1.15 -0.41 -12.10
CA GLY A 10 0.18 -0.86 -11.11
C GLY A 10 -1.10 -1.45 -11.70
N TYR A 11 -1.33 -1.29 -13.01
CA TYR A 11 -2.59 -1.61 -13.67
C TYR A 11 -3.08 -3.03 -13.43
N GLN A 12 -2.25 -4.03 -13.66
CA GLN A 12 -2.63 -5.44 -13.49
C GLN A 12 -3.04 -5.76 -12.04
N LEU A 13 -2.25 -5.27 -11.08
CA LEU A 13 -2.55 -5.48 -9.67
C LEU A 13 -3.82 -4.73 -9.25
N LYS A 14 -4.08 -3.52 -9.79
CA LYS A 14 -5.33 -2.78 -9.57
C LYS A 14 -6.54 -3.59 -10.02
N GLU A 15 -6.50 -4.22 -11.21
CA GLU A 15 -7.60 -5.06 -11.70
C GLU A 15 -7.85 -6.25 -10.76
N ARG A 16 -6.80 -6.88 -10.23
CA ARG A 16 -6.95 -7.94 -9.21
C ARG A 16 -7.56 -7.41 -7.91
N ILE A 17 -7.17 -6.24 -7.46
CA ILE A 17 -7.73 -5.59 -6.27
C ILE A 17 -9.23 -5.33 -6.43
N LYS A 18 -9.69 -4.91 -7.61
CA LYS A 18 -11.13 -4.74 -7.90
C LYS A 18 -11.92 -6.02 -7.68
N GLU A 19 -11.35 -7.18 -8.07
CA GLU A 19 -11.98 -8.48 -7.84
C GLU A 19 -12.06 -8.80 -6.33
N TRP A 20 -10.99 -8.55 -5.58
CA TRP A 20 -10.98 -8.78 -4.13
C TRP A 20 -11.94 -7.88 -3.38
N LEU A 21 -12.04 -6.60 -3.76
CA LEU A 21 -12.99 -5.67 -3.14
C LEU A 21 -14.45 -6.12 -3.37
N LYS A 22 -14.77 -6.64 -4.55
CA LYS A 22 -16.07 -7.25 -4.83
C LYS A 22 -16.32 -8.49 -3.96
N GLU A 23 -15.33 -9.39 -3.88
CA GLU A 23 -15.37 -10.59 -3.02
C GLU A 23 -15.64 -10.21 -1.55
N TRP A 24 -14.99 -9.15 -1.06
CA TRP A 24 -15.14 -8.64 0.30
C TRP A 24 -16.36 -7.73 0.50
N ARG A 25 -17.10 -7.44 -0.57
CA ARG A 25 -18.30 -6.57 -0.57
C ARG A 25 -18.00 -5.13 -0.16
N TYR A 26 -16.81 -4.61 -0.51
CA TYR A 26 -16.50 -3.20 -0.39
C TYR A 26 -16.97 -2.43 -1.61
N GLU A 27 -17.58 -1.26 -1.38
CA GLU A 27 -17.86 -0.29 -2.43
C GLU A 27 -16.60 0.44 -2.84
N PHE A 28 -16.33 0.52 -4.14
CA PHE A 28 -15.17 1.20 -4.67
C PHE A 28 -15.46 1.91 -5.99
N GLN A 29 -14.63 2.90 -6.31
CA GLN A 29 -14.60 3.58 -7.59
C GLN A 29 -13.20 3.53 -8.18
N ASP A 30 -13.11 3.13 -9.45
CA ASP A 30 -11.87 3.16 -10.24
C ASP A 30 -11.66 4.58 -10.77
N MET A 31 -10.49 5.16 -10.50
CA MET A 31 -10.09 6.51 -10.90
C MET A 31 -9.08 6.50 -12.06
N GLY A 32 -8.75 5.32 -12.60
CA GLY A 32 -7.80 5.10 -13.70
C GLY A 32 -6.49 4.43 -13.21
N ALA A 33 -5.57 4.07 -14.14
CA ALA A 33 -5.81 4.02 -15.59
C ALA A 33 -6.92 3.00 -15.90
N PHE A 34 -7.75 3.30 -16.90
CA PHE A 34 -8.86 2.41 -17.30
C PHE A 34 -8.44 1.37 -18.33
N GLU A 35 -7.31 1.61 -18.99
CA GLU A 35 -6.66 0.72 -19.95
C GLU A 35 -5.14 0.73 -19.70
N TYR A 36 -4.44 -0.29 -20.21
CA TYR A 36 -2.99 -0.33 -20.13
C TYR A 36 -2.37 0.59 -21.18
N ASN A 37 -1.61 1.59 -20.73
CA ASN A 37 -0.83 2.46 -21.60
C ASN A 37 0.56 2.65 -21.00
N GLN A 38 1.60 2.16 -21.66
CA GLN A 38 2.98 2.21 -21.17
C GLN A 38 3.51 3.64 -20.96
N ASP A 39 2.95 4.61 -21.64
CA ASP A 39 3.37 6.01 -21.66
C ASP A 39 2.50 6.90 -20.75
N ASP A 40 1.66 6.30 -19.88
CA ASP A 40 0.82 7.04 -18.97
C ASP A 40 1.60 7.61 -17.77
N ASP A 41 1.10 8.69 -17.21
CA ASP A 41 1.66 9.38 -16.06
C ASP A 41 0.81 9.13 -14.80
N TYR A 42 1.40 8.50 -13.76
CA TYR A 42 0.71 8.19 -12.51
C TYR A 42 0.01 9.41 -11.84
N PRO A 43 0.54 10.65 -11.92
CA PRO A 43 -0.11 11.77 -11.28
C PRO A 43 -1.54 12.03 -11.78
N ASP A 44 -1.81 11.78 -13.07
CA ASP A 44 -3.12 12.02 -13.68
C ASP A 44 -4.25 11.22 -13.04
N PHE A 45 -3.93 10.04 -12.51
CA PHE A 45 -4.87 9.15 -11.85
C PHE A 45 -4.86 9.35 -10.33
N VAL A 46 -3.68 9.48 -9.75
CA VAL A 46 -3.51 9.62 -8.29
C VAL A 46 -4.13 10.92 -7.77
N HIS A 47 -4.03 12.03 -8.51
CA HIS A 47 -4.68 13.29 -8.16
C HIS A 47 -6.19 13.12 -7.96
N ARG A 48 -6.85 12.39 -8.86
CA ARG A 48 -8.31 12.15 -8.78
C ARG A 48 -8.68 11.36 -7.52
N ALA A 49 -7.94 10.28 -7.22
CA ALA A 49 -8.19 9.47 -6.03
C ALA A 49 -7.91 10.24 -4.73
N ALA A 50 -6.79 10.97 -4.66
CA ALA A 50 -6.40 11.76 -3.51
C ALA A 50 -7.38 12.90 -3.25
N GLN A 51 -7.83 13.60 -4.29
CA GLN A 51 -8.86 14.66 -4.18
C GLN A 51 -10.13 14.09 -3.55
N LYS A 52 -10.60 12.94 -4.03
CA LYS A 52 -11.82 12.31 -3.49
C LYS A 52 -11.69 11.95 -2.01
N VAL A 53 -10.58 11.35 -1.61
CA VAL A 53 -10.35 11.05 -0.19
C VAL A 53 -10.23 12.34 0.63
N SER A 54 -9.64 13.41 0.09
CA SER A 54 -9.49 14.68 0.82
C SER A 54 -10.82 15.41 1.08
N GLU A 55 -11.87 15.11 0.29
CA GLU A 55 -13.23 15.61 0.52
C GLU A 55 -13.85 15.02 1.80
N ASN A 56 -13.44 13.79 2.19
CA ASN A 56 -13.95 13.10 3.38
C ASN A 56 -12.88 12.16 3.99
N PRO A 57 -11.75 12.71 4.51
CA PRO A 57 -10.54 11.95 4.83
C PRO A 57 -10.68 10.98 6.00
N GLU A 58 -11.72 11.12 6.83
CA GLU A 58 -11.95 10.21 7.96
C GLU A 58 -12.74 8.94 7.56
N GLN A 59 -13.53 9.00 6.50
CA GLN A 59 -14.38 7.89 6.07
C GLN A 59 -13.86 7.21 4.79
N ASP A 60 -13.38 8.01 3.84
CA ASP A 60 -12.94 7.53 2.55
C ASP A 60 -11.48 7.05 2.58
N LYS A 61 -11.16 6.12 1.69
CA LYS A 61 -9.83 5.53 1.57
C LYS A 61 -9.43 5.41 0.11
N ALA A 62 -8.13 5.33 -0.15
CA ALA A 62 -7.65 4.95 -1.47
C ALA A 62 -6.57 3.88 -1.40
N ILE A 63 -6.49 3.09 -2.48
CA ILE A 63 -5.33 2.27 -2.82
C ILE A 63 -4.79 2.81 -4.14
N ILE A 64 -3.56 3.27 -4.11
CA ILE A 64 -2.86 3.82 -5.28
C ILE A 64 -1.66 2.92 -5.59
N LEU A 65 -1.40 2.70 -6.87
CA LEU A 65 -0.39 1.74 -7.30
C LEU A 65 0.48 2.32 -8.41
N GLY A 66 1.75 2.04 -8.33
CA GLY A 66 2.73 2.30 -9.38
C GLY A 66 3.90 1.36 -9.27
N GLY A 67 4.97 1.60 -10.00
CA GLY A 67 6.15 0.76 -9.98
C GLY A 67 6.75 0.62 -8.59
N SER A 68 7.00 1.74 -7.92
CA SER A 68 7.54 1.79 -6.55
C SER A 68 6.55 2.29 -5.50
N GLY A 69 5.46 2.93 -5.90
CA GLY A 69 4.52 3.57 -4.99
C GLY A 69 5.01 4.89 -4.37
N GLN A 70 6.28 5.27 -4.60
CA GLN A 70 6.88 6.45 -3.96
C GLN A 70 6.29 7.75 -4.52
N GLY A 71 6.32 7.92 -5.83
CA GLY A 71 5.78 9.10 -6.50
C GLY A 71 4.29 9.26 -6.25
N GLU A 72 3.55 8.16 -6.28
CA GLU A 72 2.13 8.10 -5.99
C GLU A 72 1.84 8.63 -4.58
N ALA A 73 2.59 8.19 -3.57
CA ALA A 73 2.45 8.69 -2.20
C ALA A 73 2.81 10.17 -2.08
N MET A 74 3.85 10.64 -2.80
CA MET A 74 4.24 12.05 -2.82
C MET A 74 3.11 12.93 -3.38
N VAL A 75 2.45 12.48 -4.45
CA VAL A 75 1.29 13.19 -5.01
C VAL A 75 0.13 13.20 -4.02
N ALA A 76 -0.23 12.04 -3.47
CA ALA A 76 -1.37 11.93 -2.58
C ALA A 76 -1.20 12.79 -1.32
N ASN A 77 -0.01 12.81 -0.70
CA ASN A 77 0.28 13.58 0.51
C ASN A 77 0.31 15.11 0.31
N ARG A 78 0.11 15.61 -0.92
CA ARG A 78 -0.08 17.05 -1.16
C ARG A 78 -1.51 17.53 -0.89
N TYR A 79 -2.45 16.61 -0.69
CA TYR A 79 -3.84 16.93 -0.39
C TYR A 79 -4.08 16.96 1.12
N LYS A 80 -4.84 17.94 1.56
CA LYS A 80 -5.17 18.12 2.98
C LYS A 80 -5.89 16.89 3.54
N GLY A 81 -5.49 16.46 4.73
CA GLY A 81 -6.07 15.32 5.41
C GLY A 81 -5.67 13.96 4.82
N ILE A 82 -4.79 13.92 3.79
CA ILE A 82 -4.24 12.69 3.26
C ILE A 82 -3.03 12.25 4.07
N ARG A 83 -3.01 10.97 4.40
CA ARG A 83 -1.94 10.27 5.10
C ARG A 83 -1.61 9.01 4.32
N ALA A 84 -0.90 9.18 3.20
CA ALA A 84 -0.50 8.09 2.32
C ALA A 84 0.76 7.39 2.88
N ALA A 85 0.62 6.09 3.11
CA ALA A 85 1.72 5.21 3.52
C ALA A 85 2.15 4.34 2.34
N VAL A 86 3.45 4.32 2.06
CA VAL A 86 4.03 3.45 1.04
C VAL A 86 4.26 2.06 1.61
N PHE A 87 3.96 1.05 0.81
CA PHE A 87 4.20 -0.33 1.18
C PHE A 87 4.84 -1.14 0.05
N TYR A 88 5.85 -1.90 0.43
CA TYR A 88 6.47 -2.95 -0.37
C TYR A 88 6.28 -4.28 0.34
N GLY A 89 6.19 -5.36 -0.40
CA GLY A 89 6.15 -6.70 0.18
C GLY A 89 7.45 -7.45 -0.03
N PRO A 90 7.67 -8.52 0.73
CA PRO A 90 8.71 -9.46 0.37
C PRO A 90 8.32 -10.13 -0.97
N SER A 91 9.17 -9.99 -1.96
CA SER A 91 9.05 -10.76 -3.19
C SER A 91 9.72 -12.12 -2.97
N PHE A 92 8.94 -13.13 -2.61
CA PHE A 92 9.44 -14.50 -2.38
C PHE A 92 9.45 -15.34 -3.66
N GLU A 93 9.23 -14.76 -4.84
CA GLU A 93 9.15 -15.52 -6.06
C GLU A 93 10.50 -15.90 -6.67
N THR A 94 10.49 -17.10 -7.25
CA THR A 94 11.53 -17.77 -8.02
C THR A 94 11.88 -17.09 -9.36
N GLY A 95 11.94 -15.78 -9.40
CA GLY A 95 12.28 -14.99 -10.59
C GLY A 95 13.00 -13.68 -10.29
N ALA A 96 13.04 -13.28 -9.02
CA ALA A 96 13.80 -12.11 -8.62
C ALA A 96 15.31 -12.34 -8.82
N PRO A 97 16.10 -11.33 -9.23
CA PRO A 97 17.54 -11.43 -9.30
C PRO A 97 18.10 -11.99 -7.99
N LYS A 98 19.09 -12.92 -8.06
CA LYS A 98 19.70 -13.54 -6.87
C LYS A 98 20.16 -12.51 -5.82
N SER A 99 20.55 -11.32 -6.26
CA SER A 99 20.93 -10.19 -5.37
C SER A 99 19.76 -9.58 -4.58
N TRP A 100 18.51 -9.84 -4.97
CA TRP A 100 17.29 -9.34 -4.34
C TRP A 100 16.58 -10.42 -3.53
N ARG A 101 17.10 -11.64 -3.58
CA ARG A 101 16.57 -12.77 -2.83
C ARG A 101 17.01 -12.61 -1.37
N TRP A 102 16.05 -12.54 -0.48
CA TRP A 102 16.27 -12.45 0.98
C TRP A 102 17.18 -13.55 1.53
N GLU A 103 17.35 -14.69 0.83
CA GLU A 103 18.32 -15.77 1.13
C GLU A 103 19.75 -15.22 1.21
N SER A 104 20.09 -14.21 0.39
CA SER A 104 21.38 -13.53 0.43
C SER A 104 21.59 -12.76 1.73
N TRP A 105 20.51 -12.22 2.32
CA TRP A 105 20.55 -11.49 3.59
C TRP A 105 20.64 -12.42 4.80
N LEU A 106 20.05 -13.63 4.72
CA LEU A 106 20.16 -14.65 5.76
C LEU A 106 21.59 -15.17 5.91
N LEU A 107 22.31 -15.32 4.82
CA LEU A 107 23.74 -15.69 4.82
C LEU A 107 24.59 -14.61 5.51
N VAL A 108 24.25 -13.33 5.36
CA VAL A 108 24.93 -12.20 6.01
C VAL A 108 24.66 -12.16 7.51
N LEU A 109 23.48 -12.59 7.96
CA LEU A 109 23.07 -12.57 9.37
C LEU A 109 23.43 -13.85 10.16
N GLY A 110 24.07 -14.83 9.53
CA GLY A 110 24.58 -16.03 10.22
C GLY A 110 23.49 -17.00 10.72
N GLY A 111 22.25 -16.87 10.20
CA GLY A 111 21.09 -17.63 10.67
C GLY A 111 20.93 -18.98 9.96
N GLY A 112 21.25 -20.10 10.62
CA GLY A 112 21.01 -21.47 10.16
C GLY A 112 19.57 -21.96 10.26
N GLY A 113 18.56 -21.06 10.19
CA GLY A 113 17.14 -21.42 10.24
C GLY A 113 16.61 -21.97 8.89
N SER A 114 15.58 -22.83 8.92
CA SER A 114 14.95 -23.30 7.69
C SER A 114 14.28 -22.13 6.94
N LEU A 115 14.32 -22.15 5.62
CA LEU A 115 13.76 -21.15 4.70
C LEU A 115 12.34 -20.69 5.11
N GLY A 116 11.46 -21.63 5.44
CA GLY A 116 10.06 -21.33 5.78
C GLY A 116 9.89 -20.56 7.11
N VAL A 117 10.80 -20.72 8.07
CA VAL A 117 10.75 -19.97 9.35
C VAL A 117 11.11 -18.50 9.12
N ALA A 118 12.12 -18.25 8.31
CA ALA A 118 12.55 -16.88 7.99
C ALA A 118 11.49 -16.12 7.17
N GLU A 119 10.85 -16.77 6.21
CA GLU A 119 9.72 -16.21 5.45
C GLU A 119 8.57 -15.81 6.36
N GLY A 120 8.23 -16.67 7.32
CA GLY A 120 7.20 -16.39 8.32
C GLY A 120 7.53 -15.16 9.16
N ILE A 121 8.75 -15.05 9.67
CA ILE A 121 9.20 -13.91 10.49
C ILE A 121 9.15 -12.61 9.68
N ILE A 122 9.63 -12.63 8.44
CA ILE A 122 9.63 -11.46 7.57
C ILE A 122 8.18 -11.03 7.27
N TYR A 123 7.31 -11.96 6.94
CA TYR A 123 5.91 -11.66 6.66
C TYR A 123 5.20 -11.04 7.88
N GLU A 124 5.45 -11.52 9.10
CA GLU A 124 4.90 -10.92 10.32
C GLU A 124 5.41 -9.48 10.53
N LYS A 125 6.68 -9.17 10.22
CA LYS A 125 7.19 -7.79 10.28
C LYS A 125 6.49 -6.86 9.29
N PHE A 126 6.17 -7.34 8.08
CA PHE A 126 5.38 -6.55 7.13
C PHE A 126 3.95 -6.30 7.62
N LYS A 127 3.33 -7.28 8.26
CA LYS A 127 2.03 -7.07 8.92
C LYS A 127 2.10 -6.01 10.01
N GLU A 128 3.16 -6.01 10.85
CA GLU A 128 3.38 -4.97 11.86
C GLU A 128 3.45 -3.57 11.22
N ILE A 129 4.21 -3.41 10.13
CA ILE A 129 4.33 -2.12 9.43
C ILE A 129 2.96 -1.65 8.92
N ILE A 130 2.18 -2.53 8.31
CA ILE A 130 0.82 -2.22 7.84
C ILE A 130 -0.09 -1.80 8.99
N LYS A 131 -0.10 -2.55 10.10
CA LYS A 131 -0.88 -2.20 11.29
C LYS A 131 -0.47 -0.84 11.84
N MET A 132 0.82 -0.58 12.01
CA MET A 132 1.32 0.70 12.54
C MET A 132 0.92 1.88 11.66
N SER A 133 0.83 1.72 10.33
CA SER A 133 0.35 2.79 9.45
C SER A 133 -1.10 3.20 9.78
N ARG A 134 -1.92 2.24 10.20
CA ARG A 134 -3.30 2.49 10.62
C ARG A 134 -3.36 2.92 12.09
N GLU A 135 -2.83 2.11 13.00
CA GLU A 135 -2.94 2.31 14.44
C GLU A 135 -2.33 3.64 14.90
N HIS A 136 -1.18 4.02 14.35
CA HIS A 136 -0.46 5.21 14.78
C HIS A 136 -0.73 6.46 13.95
N ASN A 137 -0.93 6.29 12.63
CA ASN A 137 -0.99 7.41 11.71
C ASN A 137 -2.36 7.58 11.04
N ASN A 138 -3.32 6.69 11.34
CA ASN A 138 -4.62 6.66 10.66
C ASN A 138 -4.51 6.83 9.15
N SER A 139 -3.56 6.10 8.51
CA SER A 139 -3.34 6.23 7.07
C SER A 139 -4.63 5.94 6.31
N ASN A 140 -5.05 6.86 5.46
CA ASN A 140 -6.26 6.74 4.65
C ASN A 140 -5.96 6.45 3.17
N VAL A 141 -4.69 6.50 2.77
CA VAL A 141 -4.22 6.09 1.45
C VAL A 141 -3.11 5.07 1.60
N LEU A 142 -3.24 3.93 0.93
CA LEU A 142 -2.22 2.89 0.83
C LEU A 142 -1.58 2.95 -0.56
N SER A 143 -0.30 3.27 -0.62
CA SER A 143 0.46 3.32 -1.87
C SER A 143 1.29 2.06 -2.03
N LEU A 144 1.05 1.30 -3.09
CA LEU A 144 1.66 0.00 -3.32
C LEU A 144 2.72 0.04 -4.43
N GLY A 145 3.92 -0.43 -4.11
CA GLY A 145 4.97 -0.67 -5.10
C GLY A 145 4.75 -1.98 -5.83
N ALA A 146 3.98 -1.98 -6.92
CA ALA A 146 3.56 -3.18 -7.63
C ALA A 146 4.72 -4.01 -8.18
N SER A 147 5.85 -3.39 -8.52
CA SER A 147 7.05 -4.10 -8.97
C SER A 147 7.75 -4.91 -7.87
N PHE A 148 7.39 -4.68 -6.60
CA PHE A 148 8.03 -5.27 -5.41
C PHE A 148 7.04 -6.01 -4.52
N LEU A 149 5.82 -6.24 -4.99
CA LEU A 149 4.75 -6.81 -4.17
C LEU A 149 4.08 -7.97 -4.91
N HIS A 150 4.16 -9.16 -4.31
CA HIS A 150 3.48 -10.33 -4.84
C HIS A 150 1.97 -10.28 -4.59
N GLU A 151 1.16 -10.74 -5.56
CA GLU A 151 -0.31 -10.69 -5.52
C GLU A 151 -0.90 -11.29 -4.23
N LYS A 152 -0.47 -12.50 -3.85
CA LYS A 152 -0.95 -13.17 -2.63
C LYS A 152 -0.64 -12.36 -1.36
N THR A 153 0.55 -11.78 -1.31
CA THR A 153 0.97 -10.89 -0.21
C THR A 153 0.12 -9.62 -0.19
N ALA A 154 -0.08 -9.01 -1.35
CA ALA A 154 -0.92 -7.82 -1.50
C ALA A 154 -2.34 -8.05 -0.97
N LYS A 155 -2.98 -9.17 -1.36
CA LYS A 155 -4.34 -9.52 -0.91
C LYS A 155 -4.44 -9.56 0.61
N GLY A 156 -3.51 -10.25 1.27
CA GLY A 156 -3.51 -10.37 2.73
C GLY A 156 -3.26 -9.05 3.46
N LEU A 157 -2.33 -8.24 2.96
CA LEU A 157 -1.94 -6.98 3.58
C LEU A 157 -2.98 -5.88 3.37
N ILE A 158 -3.61 -5.80 2.19
CA ILE A 158 -4.71 -4.86 1.93
C ILE A 158 -5.88 -5.17 2.85
N LYS A 159 -6.24 -6.46 3.00
CA LYS A 159 -7.30 -6.87 3.92
C LYS A 159 -6.97 -6.47 5.35
N LEU A 160 -5.77 -6.77 5.82
CA LEU A 160 -5.30 -6.37 7.14
C LEU A 160 -5.34 -4.84 7.35
N TRP A 161 -4.96 -4.06 6.34
CA TRP A 161 -5.02 -2.60 6.41
C TRP A 161 -6.45 -2.08 6.58
N PHE A 162 -7.44 -2.65 5.90
CA PHE A 162 -8.85 -2.29 6.09
C PHE A 162 -9.40 -2.69 7.46
N GLU A 163 -8.98 -3.85 7.97
CA GLU A 163 -9.44 -4.40 9.26
C GLU A 163 -8.76 -3.74 10.47
N THR A 164 -7.66 -3.03 10.26
CA THR A 164 -6.93 -2.37 11.34
C THR A 164 -7.51 -0.98 11.61
N SER A 165 -7.99 -0.77 12.83
CA SER A 165 -8.53 0.50 13.28
C SER A 165 -7.43 1.44 13.79
N PHE A 166 -7.69 2.74 13.78
CA PHE A 166 -6.85 3.73 14.45
C PHE A 166 -6.92 3.55 15.96
N SER A 167 -5.77 3.64 16.66
CA SER A 167 -5.70 3.41 18.11
C SER A 167 -6.40 4.47 18.95
N ASN A 168 -6.64 5.66 18.37
CA ASN A 168 -7.21 6.83 19.05
C ASN A 168 -6.42 7.33 20.27
N GLU A 169 -5.17 6.89 20.46
CA GLU A 169 -4.33 7.39 21.55
C GLU A 169 -4.03 8.90 21.34
N GLU A 170 -4.07 9.67 22.43
CA GLU A 170 -3.85 11.13 22.42
C GLU A 170 -2.51 11.55 21.80
N ARG A 171 -1.45 10.75 22.02
CA ARG A 171 -0.15 10.99 21.38
C ARG A 171 -0.21 10.90 19.87
N HIS A 172 -1.04 9.99 19.31
CA HIS A 172 -1.18 9.79 17.86
C HIS A 172 -2.06 10.89 17.26
N LYS A 173 -3.20 11.23 17.89
CA LYS A 173 -4.05 12.34 17.48
C LYS A 173 -3.26 13.65 17.38
N ARG A 174 -2.54 14.01 18.44
CA ARG A 174 -1.71 15.21 18.49
C ARG A 174 -0.65 15.25 17.37
N ARG A 175 -0.08 14.11 16.97
CA ARG A 175 0.89 14.05 15.86
C ARG A 175 0.21 14.25 14.51
N ILE A 176 -0.94 13.62 14.30
CA ILE A 176 -1.74 13.78 13.08
C ILE A 176 -2.18 15.24 12.92
N GLU A 177 -2.71 15.87 13.97
CA GLU A 177 -3.06 17.29 13.94
C GLU A 177 -1.89 18.21 13.54
N LYS A 178 -0.66 17.86 13.92
CA LYS A 178 0.54 18.61 13.51
C LYS A 178 0.91 18.40 12.04
N ILE A 179 0.67 17.20 11.50
CA ILE A 179 0.85 16.91 10.08
C ILE A 179 -0.16 17.71 9.25
N ASP A 180 -1.42 17.73 9.68
CA ASP A 180 -2.51 18.36 8.93
C ASP A 180 -2.49 19.93 9.00
N ARG A 181 -1.66 20.53 9.87
CA ARG A 181 -1.47 21.99 9.98
C ARG A 181 -0.42 22.57 9.03
N SER A 182 0.36 21.72 8.38
CA SER A 182 1.47 22.13 7.50
C SER A 182 1.01 22.53 6.10
#